data_95b17ce9d34da49d24b2b6875a4c6c97
#
_entry.id   95b17ce9d34da49d24b2b6875a4c6c97
#
_cell.length_a   1.000
_cell.length_b   1.000
_cell.length_c   1.000
_cell.angle_alpha   90.00
_cell.angle_beta   90.00
_cell.angle_gamma   90.00
#
_symmetry.space_group_name_H-M   'P 1'
#
loop_
_entity.id
_entity.type
_entity.pdbx_description
1 polymer ?
#
loop_
_entity_poly.entity_id
_entity_poly.type
_entity_poly.pdbx_seq_one_letter_code
_entity_poly.pdbx_strand_id
1 'polypeptide(L)'
;MVVTTSFGKEPSVNRNLLTLRRWIACGLALSGIGLAWAQMPVPLLDTAAIPATVQQLEALLQCKAGTVLKTDEVESKLRTIGLVEGADGFLIPSKKSPLLPLFGDVVVAALVTAADGENRATVYLKRQAGKQLAKRLGVSQIDEQADTNEPSYFKQTSKKTTLLVSAASEVFVGNDHVRYQSAVACQQVR
;
A
#
# COMPACT_ATOMS: atom_id res chain seq x y z
N MET A 1 25.31 27.84 -36.56
CA MET A 1 26.12 27.50 -35.36
C MET A 1 25.85 26.05 -35.03
N VAL A 2 26.78 25.17 -35.44
CA VAL A 2 26.68 23.73 -35.33
C VAL A 2 27.39 23.32 -34.04
N VAL A 3 26.72 22.63 -33.14
CA VAL A 3 27.32 22.04 -31.94
C VAL A 3 27.23 20.53 -32.05
N THR A 4 28.39 19.95 -32.27
CA THR A 4 28.68 18.52 -32.31
C THR A 4 28.79 18.01 -30.89
N THR A 5 28.01 16.99 -30.50
CA THR A 5 28.15 16.26 -29.23
C THR A 5 28.80 14.89 -29.49
N SER A 6 29.86 14.69 -28.75
CA SER A 6 30.77 13.56 -28.70
C SER A 6 30.14 12.32 -28.05
N PHE A 7 30.36 11.17 -28.68
CA PHE A 7 30.09 9.83 -28.17
C PHE A 7 31.09 9.44 -27.07
N GLY A 8 30.57 9.00 -25.93
CA GLY A 8 31.32 8.42 -24.81
C GLY A 8 31.00 6.92 -24.66
N LYS A 9 31.94 6.17 -25.01
CA LYS A 9 32.53 4.86 -24.71
C LYS A 9 31.85 4.02 -23.62
N GLU A 10 31.36 2.84 -24.01
CA GLU A 10 30.96 1.73 -23.14
C GLU A 10 32.16 1.09 -22.41
N PRO A 11 32.01 0.61 -21.19
CA PRO A 11 32.97 -0.33 -20.62
C PRO A 11 32.48 -1.78 -20.68
N SER A 12 33.41 -2.58 -21.08
CA SER A 12 33.46 -4.00 -21.34
C SER A 12 33.00 -4.90 -20.19
N VAL A 13 32.30 -5.95 -20.63
CA VAL A 13 31.96 -7.17 -19.89
C VAL A 13 33.23 -7.96 -19.57
N ASN A 14 33.45 -8.25 -18.29
CA ASN A 14 34.49 -9.18 -17.85
C ASN A 14 33.85 -10.51 -17.44
N ARG A 15 34.02 -11.51 -18.31
CA ARG A 15 33.73 -12.93 -18.04
C ARG A 15 34.98 -13.53 -17.39
N ASN A 16 34.88 -14.08 -16.22
CA ASN A 16 35.84 -15.06 -15.73
C ASN A 16 35.16 -16.33 -15.31
N LEU A 17 35.55 -17.33 -16.02
CA LEU A 17 35.25 -18.76 -15.93
C LEU A 17 35.92 -19.43 -14.71
N LEU A 18 35.22 -20.42 -14.21
CA LEU A 18 35.72 -21.74 -13.74
C LEU A 18 36.82 -21.80 -12.66
N THR A 19 36.48 -22.37 -11.54
CA THR A 19 37.23 -23.55 -11.05
C THR A 19 36.40 -24.44 -10.16
N LEU A 20 36.19 -25.63 -10.65
CA LEU A 20 35.75 -26.87 -10.04
C LEU A 20 36.80 -27.36 -9.06
N ARG A 21 36.51 -27.62 -7.80
CA ARG A 21 37.30 -28.52 -6.98
C ARG A 21 36.40 -29.42 -6.12
N ARG A 22 36.39 -30.67 -6.55
CA ARG A 22 35.99 -31.85 -5.79
C ARG A 22 36.93 -31.99 -4.58
N TRP A 23 36.40 -32.27 -3.39
CA TRP A 23 37.08 -33.02 -2.36
C TRP A 23 36.15 -34.07 -1.75
N ILE A 24 36.70 -35.23 -1.69
CA ILE A 24 36.20 -36.54 -1.34
C ILE A 24 36.15 -36.69 0.18
N ALA A 25 35.12 -37.34 0.62
CA ALA A 25 34.90 -38.12 1.82
C ALA A 25 36.03 -38.28 2.87
N CYS A 26 35.66 -38.12 4.13
CA CYS A 26 36.07 -39.02 5.22
C CYS A 26 34.99 -39.00 6.30
N GLY A 27 34.41 -40.17 6.54
CA GLY A 27 33.46 -40.40 7.59
C GLY A 27 34.16 -40.46 8.99
N LEU A 28 33.44 -39.99 9.97
CA LEU A 28 33.62 -40.43 11.36
C LEU A 28 32.26 -40.39 12.04
N ALA A 29 31.76 -41.58 12.34
CA ALA A 29 30.64 -41.80 13.22
C ALA A 29 31.01 -41.38 14.65
N LEU A 30 30.26 -40.45 15.19
CA LEU A 30 30.20 -40.22 16.64
C LEU A 30 28.72 -40.22 17.05
N SER A 31 28.44 -41.28 17.77
CA SER A 31 27.22 -41.61 18.47
C SER A 31 26.72 -40.48 19.38
N GLY A 32 25.46 -40.16 19.22
CA GLY A 32 24.46 -39.95 20.26
C GLY A 32 24.73 -38.96 21.36
N ILE A 33 24.07 -37.85 21.32
CA ILE A 33 23.26 -37.31 22.42
C ILE A 33 22.13 -36.54 21.75
N GLY A 34 20.95 -37.14 21.73
CA GLY A 34 19.72 -36.51 21.25
C GLY A 34 19.30 -35.40 22.20
N LEU A 35 19.70 -34.19 21.92
CA LEU A 35 19.00 -33.01 22.40
C LEU A 35 17.77 -32.86 21.51
N ALA A 36 16.68 -33.45 21.97
CA ALA A 36 15.35 -33.14 21.47
C ALA A 36 15.11 -31.63 21.70
N TRP A 37 15.48 -30.82 20.73
CA TRP A 37 14.97 -29.46 20.63
C TRP A 37 13.49 -29.65 20.42
N ALA A 38 12.70 -29.47 21.47
CA ALA A 38 11.28 -29.29 21.37
C ALA A 38 11.09 -28.11 20.36
N GLN A 39 10.77 -28.47 19.12
CA GLN A 39 10.27 -27.51 18.15
C GLN A 39 8.99 -26.96 18.77
N MET A 40 9.11 -25.81 19.45
CA MET A 40 7.94 -25.01 19.75
C MET A 40 7.25 -24.82 18.42
N PRO A 41 5.98 -25.23 18.29
CA PRO A 41 5.24 -24.95 17.08
C PRO A 41 5.27 -23.42 16.94
N VAL A 42 6.00 -22.93 15.94
CA VAL A 42 5.85 -21.55 15.49
C VAL A 42 4.37 -21.43 15.19
N PRO A 43 3.63 -20.54 15.87
CA PRO A 43 2.22 -20.37 15.54
C PRO A 43 2.19 -20.01 14.05
N LEU A 44 1.67 -20.92 13.24
CA LEU A 44 1.26 -20.63 11.87
C LEU A 44 0.37 -19.42 12.01
N LEU A 45 0.87 -18.25 11.60
CA LEU A 45 0.03 -17.08 11.37
C LEU A 45 -1.07 -17.57 10.45
N ASP A 46 -2.26 -17.72 11.03
CA ASP A 46 -3.46 -18.15 10.35
C ASP A 46 -3.69 -17.20 9.18
N THR A 47 -3.23 -17.61 7.99
CA THR A 47 -3.31 -16.84 6.74
C THR A 47 -4.76 -16.72 6.26
N ALA A 48 -5.73 -17.19 7.04
CA ALA A 48 -7.10 -17.43 6.62
C ALA A 48 -8.11 -16.35 7.01
N ALA A 49 -7.82 -15.42 7.88
CA ALA A 49 -8.78 -14.37 8.22
C ALA A 49 -8.15 -13.00 8.04
N ILE A 50 -8.48 -12.34 6.93
CA ILE A 50 -8.32 -10.89 6.85
C ILE A 50 -9.02 -10.34 8.10
N PRO A 51 -8.30 -9.63 9.01
CA PRO A 51 -8.90 -9.16 10.25
C PRO A 51 -10.22 -8.44 9.97
N ALA A 52 -11.23 -8.69 10.76
CA ALA A 52 -12.55 -8.06 10.58
C ALA A 52 -12.46 -6.53 10.47
N THR A 53 -11.49 -5.93 11.16
CA THR A 53 -11.18 -4.49 11.07
C THR A 53 -10.77 -4.07 9.65
N VAL A 54 -9.93 -4.86 8.95
CA VAL A 54 -9.51 -4.56 7.57
C VAL A 54 -10.72 -4.64 6.64
N GLN A 55 -11.54 -5.69 6.74
CA GLN A 55 -12.74 -5.84 5.91
C GLN A 55 -13.73 -4.70 6.12
N GLN A 56 -13.96 -4.31 7.37
CA GLN A 56 -14.83 -3.19 7.71
C GLN A 56 -14.29 -1.87 7.16
N LEU A 57 -12.98 -1.63 7.30
CA LEU A 57 -12.34 -0.42 6.80
C LEU A 57 -12.38 -0.35 5.27
N GLU A 58 -12.12 -1.46 4.58
CA GLU A 58 -12.26 -1.52 3.12
C GLU A 58 -13.71 -1.26 2.67
N ALA A 59 -14.70 -1.76 3.41
CA ALA A 59 -16.11 -1.49 3.13
C ALA A 59 -16.47 0.00 3.29
N LEU A 60 -15.94 0.67 4.33
CA LEU A 60 -16.08 2.11 4.54
C LEU A 60 -15.43 2.91 3.41
N LEU A 61 -14.19 2.58 3.08
CA LEU A 61 -13.43 3.25 2.00
C LEU A 61 -14.01 3.00 0.60
N GLN A 62 -14.73 1.90 0.38
CA GLN A 62 -15.48 1.65 -0.85
C GLN A 62 -16.79 2.42 -0.93
N CYS A 63 -17.14 3.22 0.06
CA CYS A 63 -18.42 3.95 0.10
C CYS A 63 -19.63 3.05 -0.18
N LYS A 64 -19.69 1.83 0.35
CA LYS A 64 -20.82 0.92 0.09
C LYS A 64 -22.15 1.59 0.43
N ALA A 65 -23.17 1.33 -0.38
CA ALA A 65 -24.49 1.93 -0.18
C ALA A 65 -25.01 1.73 1.24
N GLY A 66 -25.52 2.80 1.84
CA GLY A 66 -26.01 2.80 3.24
C GLY A 66 -24.92 3.01 4.30
N THR A 67 -23.64 3.10 3.91
CA THR A 67 -22.56 3.39 4.84
C THR A 67 -22.55 4.88 5.17
N VAL A 68 -22.51 5.22 6.45
CA VAL A 68 -22.25 6.59 6.93
C VAL A 68 -20.77 6.70 7.25
N LEU A 69 -20.08 7.60 6.57
CA LEU A 69 -18.67 7.86 6.79
C LEU A 69 -18.48 8.70 8.06
N LYS A 70 -18.20 8.04 9.17
CA LYS A 70 -17.84 8.67 10.44
C LYS A 70 -16.32 8.77 10.50
N THR A 71 -15.80 9.99 10.49
CA THR A 71 -14.34 10.24 10.45
C THR A 71 -13.63 9.60 11.63
N ASP A 72 -14.16 9.74 12.83
CA ASP A 72 -13.56 9.18 14.07
C ASP A 72 -13.48 7.65 14.03
N GLU A 73 -14.52 6.99 13.47
CA GLU A 73 -14.52 5.54 13.31
C GLU A 73 -13.48 5.07 12.32
N VAL A 74 -13.38 5.76 11.18
CA VAL A 74 -12.37 5.44 10.15
C VAL A 74 -10.97 5.64 10.70
N GLU A 75 -10.71 6.76 11.37
CA GLU A 75 -9.41 7.06 11.97
C GLU A 75 -9.02 6.02 13.03
N SER A 76 -9.94 5.67 13.92
CA SER A 76 -9.71 4.62 14.92
C SER A 76 -9.33 3.28 14.28
N LYS A 77 -10.02 2.88 13.20
CA LYS A 77 -9.72 1.64 12.47
C LYS A 77 -8.36 1.72 11.75
N LEU A 78 -8.00 2.87 11.17
CA LEU A 78 -6.69 3.10 10.54
C LEU A 78 -5.57 2.96 11.59
N ARG A 79 -5.75 3.49 12.79
CA ARG A 79 -4.80 3.31 13.91
C ARG A 79 -4.69 1.84 14.33
N THR A 80 -5.80 1.10 14.36
CA THR A 80 -5.81 -0.33 14.71
C THR A 80 -5.03 -1.18 13.72
N ILE A 81 -4.98 -0.81 12.43
CA ILE A 81 -4.20 -1.53 11.43
C ILE A 81 -2.72 -1.14 11.37
N GLY A 82 -2.25 -0.27 12.26
CA GLY A 82 -0.83 0.06 12.41
C GLY A 82 -0.43 1.43 11.90
N LEU A 83 -1.37 2.35 11.64
CA LEU A 83 -1.06 3.73 11.34
C LEU A 83 -0.98 4.56 12.63
N VAL A 84 -0.14 5.58 12.62
CA VAL A 84 0.02 6.54 13.71
C VAL A 84 -0.05 7.96 13.16
N GLU A 85 -0.28 8.91 14.02
CA GLU A 85 -0.32 10.32 13.66
C GLU A 85 1.02 10.79 13.11
N GLY A 86 0.98 11.43 11.96
CA GLY A 86 2.08 12.11 11.29
C GLY A 86 1.87 13.61 11.27
N ALA A 87 2.57 14.30 10.39
CA ALA A 87 2.39 15.73 10.20
C ALA A 87 1.10 16.05 9.40
N ASP A 88 0.59 17.26 9.54
CA ASP A 88 -0.52 17.83 8.78
C ASP A 88 -1.82 17.00 8.81
N GLY A 89 -2.06 16.27 9.92
CA GLY A 89 -3.24 15.42 10.09
C GLY A 89 -3.19 14.10 9.32
N PHE A 90 -2.08 13.80 8.67
CA PHE A 90 -1.89 12.50 8.05
C PHE A 90 -1.68 11.39 9.09
N LEU A 91 -2.16 10.21 8.76
CA LEU A 91 -1.79 8.97 9.43
C LEU A 91 -0.75 8.24 8.58
N ILE A 92 0.36 7.83 9.18
CA ILE A 92 1.48 7.17 8.52
C ILE A 92 1.79 5.81 9.15
N PRO A 93 2.45 4.87 8.44
CA PRO A 93 2.84 3.60 9.01
C PRO A 93 3.70 3.74 10.25
N SER A 94 3.33 3.03 11.32
CA SER A 94 4.15 2.94 12.52
C SER A 94 5.43 2.15 12.24
N LYS A 95 6.57 2.64 12.72
CA LYS A 95 7.84 1.90 12.70
C LYS A 95 7.87 0.75 13.72
N LYS A 96 6.95 0.75 14.69
CA LYS A 96 6.94 -0.17 15.83
C LYS A 96 5.92 -1.29 15.70
N SER A 97 4.95 -1.16 14.84
CA SER A 97 3.83 -2.10 14.69
C SER A 97 3.74 -2.62 13.27
N PRO A 98 3.41 -3.89 13.06
CA PRO A 98 3.16 -4.41 11.73
C PRO A 98 1.95 -3.69 11.14
N LEU A 99 2.09 -3.24 9.88
CA LEU A 99 1.03 -2.63 9.13
C LEU A 99 0.21 -3.70 8.41
N LEU A 100 -1.09 -3.73 8.64
CA LEU A 100 -1.99 -4.60 7.89
C LEU A 100 -2.28 -3.99 6.52
N PRO A 101 -2.25 -4.79 5.43
CA PRO A 101 -2.53 -4.30 4.09
C PRO A 101 -4.00 -3.93 3.93
N LEU A 102 -4.28 -2.89 3.12
CA LEU A 102 -5.61 -2.55 2.62
C LEU A 102 -5.68 -2.80 1.12
N PHE A 103 -6.81 -3.34 0.66
CA PHE A 103 -6.97 -3.71 -0.74
C PHE A 103 -5.84 -4.61 -1.26
N GLY A 104 -5.25 -5.44 -0.38
CA GLY A 104 -4.09 -6.28 -0.72
C GLY A 104 -2.80 -5.51 -1.00
N ASP A 105 -2.70 -4.25 -0.58
CA ASP A 105 -1.55 -3.37 -0.80
C ASP A 105 -1.07 -2.70 0.49
N VAL A 106 0.13 -2.14 0.44
CA VAL A 106 0.75 -1.42 1.54
C VAL A 106 0.28 0.02 1.55
N VAL A 107 -0.29 0.46 2.67
CA VAL A 107 -0.65 1.87 2.90
C VAL A 107 0.63 2.67 3.19
N VAL A 108 0.83 3.78 2.49
CA VAL A 108 1.97 4.69 2.73
C VAL A 108 1.57 5.94 3.51
N ALA A 109 0.32 6.35 3.39
CA ALA A 109 -0.29 7.42 4.18
C ALA A 109 -1.82 7.29 4.15
N ALA A 110 -2.50 7.93 5.07
CA ALA A 110 -3.95 8.11 5.01
C ALA A 110 -4.29 9.51 5.51
N LEU A 111 -5.41 10.07 5.04
CA LEU A 111 -5.93 11.36 5.47
C LEU A 111 -7.43 11.24 5.68
N VAL A 112 -7.90 11.67 6.84
CA VAL A 112 -9.33 11.72 7.17
C VAL A 112 -9.70 13.15 7.50
N THR A 113 -10.67 13.69 6.79
CA THR A 113 -11.08 15.09 6.94
C THR A 113 -12.59 15.23 7.11
N ALA A 114 -12.98 16.23 7.85
CA ALA A 114 -14.36 16.65 8.04
C ALA A 114 -14.40 18.17 7.92
N ALA A 115 -14.60 18.69 6.72
CA ALA A 115 -14.61 20.12 6.42
C ALA A 115 -15.70 20.45 5.40
N ASP A 116 -16.17 21.68 5.38
CA ASP A 116 -17.07 22.26 4.39
C ASP A 116 -18.35 21.43 4.11
N GLY A 117 -18.88 20.78 5.15
CA GLY A 117 -20.07 19.94 5.00
C GLY A 117 -19.80 18.58 4.36
N GLU A 118 -18.54 18.17 4.28
CA GLU A 118 -18.09 16.92 3.67
C GLU A 118 -17.24 16.10 4.65
N ASN A 119 -17.42 14.79 4.62
CA ASN A 119 -16.51 13.84 5.24
C ASN A 119 -15.74 13.11 4.15
N ARG A 120 -14.42 13.03 4.29
CA ARG A 120 -13.57 12.33 3.34
C ARG A 120 -12.54 11.47 4.06
N ALA A 121 -12.37 10.24 3.60
CA ALA A 121 -11.32 9.35 4.03
C ALA A 121 -10.55 8.87 2.81
N THR A 122 -9.25 9.11 2.79
CA THR A 122 -8.34 8.75 1.69
C THR A 122 -7.23 7.88 2.22
N VAL A 123 -6.91 6.79 1.49
CA VAL A 123 -5.73 5.96 1.74
C VAL A 123 -4.86 5.93 0.49
N TYR A 124 -3.55 6.07 0.68
CA TYR A 124 -2.54 6.09 -0.37
C TYR A 124 -1.79 4.76 -0.38
N LEU A 125 -1.72 4.11 -1.54
CA LEU A 125 -1.24 2.74 -1.72
C LEU A 125 0.06 2.69 -2.53
N LYS A 126 0.97 1.80 -2.16
CA LYS A 126 2.35 1.78 -2.65
C LYS A 126 2.54 1.12 -4.00
N ARG A 127 1.77 0.06 -4.32
CA ARG A 127 2.13 -0.89 -5.39
C ARG A 127 1.12 -0.96 -6.53
N GLN A 128 -0.16 -0.90 -6.24
CA GLN A 128 -1.22 -1.07 -7.25
C GLN A 128 -1.40 0.20 -8.07
N ALA A 129 -1.36 0.06 -9.40
CA ALA A 129 -1.72 1.15 -10.30
C ALA A 129 -3.21 1.51 -10.19
N GLY A 130 -3.54 2.80 -10.22
CA GLY A 130 -4.90 3.31 -10.07
C GLY A 130 -5.91 2.68 -11.03
N LYS A 131 -5.56 2.48 -12.29
CA LYS A 131 -6.41 1.79 -13.29
C LYS A 131 -6.76 0.36 -12.90
N GLN A 132 -5.81 -0.41 -12.37
CA GLN A 132 -6.06 -1.79 -11.94
C GLN A 132 -6.95 -1.83 -10.71
N LEU A 133 -6.70 -0.93 -9.76
CA LEU A 133 -7.49 -0.81 -8.56
C LEU A 133 -8.92 -0.36 -8.86
N ALA A 134 -9.11 0.65 -9.72
CA ALA A 134 -10.41 1.11 -10.18
C ALA A 134 -11.22 -0.03 -10.83
N LYS A 135 -10.60 -0.80 -11.74
CA LYS A 135 -11.24 -1.99 -12.36
C LYS A 135 -11.69 -3.00 -11.31
N ARG A 136 -10.84 -3.30 -10.33
CA ARG A 136 -11.16 -4.26 -9.25
C ARG A 136 -12.30 -3.77 -8.35
N LEU A 137 -12.37 -2.47 -8.09
CA LEU A 137 -13.43 -1.86 -7.28
C LEU A 137 -14.71 -1.54 -8.09
N GLY A 138 -14.73 -1.82 -9.39
CA GLY A 138 -15.86 -1.55 -10.26
C GLY A 138 -16.12 -0.05 -10.45
N VAL A 139 -15.03 0.73 -10.51
CA VAL A 139 -15.04 2.18 -10.75
C VAL A 139 -14.58 2.41 -12.18
N SER A 140 -15.44 2.97 -13.03
CA SER A 140 -15.17 3.05 -14.47
C SER A 140 -15.33 4.46 -15.06
N GLN A 141 -15.97 5.38 -14.34
CA GLN A 141 -16.12 6.75 -14.82
C GLN A 141 -14.78 7.47 -14.64
N ILE A 142 -14.33 8.13 -15.68
CA ILE A 142 -13.10 8.93 -15.66
C ILE A 142 -13.49 10.35 -15.29
N ASP A 143 -12.75 10.94 -14.37
CA ASP A 143 -12.84 12.35 -14.03
C ASP A 143 -11.96 13.15 -15.02
N GLU A 144 -12.59 13.70 -16.05
CA GLU A 144 -11.91 14.50 -17.07
C GLU A 144 -11.44 15.88 -16.54
N GLN A 145 -11.92 16.28 -15.35
CA GLN A 145 -11.56 17.56 -14.73
C GLN A 145 -10.37 17.42 -13.78
N ALA A 146 -9.91 16.20 -13.54
CA ALA A 146 -8.71 15.99 -12.74
C ALA A 146 -7.49 16.54 -13.50
N ASP A 147 -6.93 17.63 -12.97
CA ASP A 147 -5.76 18.35 -13.53
C ASP A 147 -4.47 17.55 -13.31
N THR A 148 -4.49 16.27 -13.68
CA THR A 148 -3.38 15.33 -13.51
C THR A 148 -3.09 14.64 -14.84
N ASN A 149 -1.81 14.39 -15.12
CA ASN A 149 -1.34 13.64 -16.30
C ASN A 149 -1.87 12.20 -16.37
N GLU A 150 -2.50 11.70 -15.32
CA GLU A 150 -3.08 10.38 -15.24
C GLU A 150 -4.54 10.44 -14.78
N PRO A 151 -5.43 9.58 -15.35
CA PRO A 151 -6.84 9.65 -15.08
C PRO A 151 -7.19 9.29 -13.63
N SER A 152 -8.06 10.07 -13.02
CA SER A 152 -8.78 9.70 -11.82
C SER A 152 -10.10 9.03 -12.20
N TYR A 153 -10.54 8.08 -11.40
CA TYR A 153 -11.75 7.31 -11.61
C TYR A 153 -12.73 7.59 -10.47
N PHE A 154 -14.00 7.68 -10.78
CA PHE A 154 -15.02 7.85 -9.75
C PHE A 154 -16.25 6.97 -9.97
N LYS A 155 -16.97 6.74 -8.91
CA LYS A 155 -18.28 6.07 -8.90
C LYS A 155 -19.17 6.70 -7.85
N GLN A 156 -20.27 7.26 -8.25
CA GLN A 156 -21.29 7.69 -7.31
C GLN A 156 -22.00 6.45 -6.74
N THR A 157 -21.84 6.19 -5.45
CA THR A 157 -22.44 5.03 -4.76
C THR A 157 -23.79 5.36 -4.16
N SER A 158 -24.07 6.65 -3.90
CA SER A 158 -25.37 7.18 -3.53
C SER A 158 -25.49 8.65 -3.92
N LYS A 159 -26.64 9.28 -3.65
CA LYS A 159 -26.82 10.73 -3.89
C LYS A 159 -25.81 11.62 -3.15
N LYS A 160 -25.24 11.10 -2.05
CA LYS A 160 -24.34 11.85 -1.17
C LYS A 160 -22.95 11.25 -1.07
N THR A 161 -22.69 10.11 -1.68
CA THR A 161 -21.42 9.41 -1.53
C THR A 161 -20.77 9.09 -2.86
N THR A 162 -19.46 9.34 -2.94
CA THR A 162 -18.64 9.09 -4.14
C THR A 162 -17.40 8.33 -3.73
N LEU A 163 -17.13 7.22 -4.42
CA LEU A 163 -15.87 6.50 -4.39
C LEU A 163 -14.94 7.07 -5.45
N LEU A 164 -13.75 7.45 -5.05
CA LEU A 164 -12.69 7.99 -5.91
C LEU A 164 -11.49 7.04 -5.90
N VAL A 165 -10.88 6.85 -7.06
CA VAL A 165 -9.61 6.13 -7.21
C VAL A 165 -8.69 6.98 -8.07
N SER A 166 -7.61 7.47 -7.47
CA SER A 166 -6.62 8.29 -8.17
C SER A 166 -5.46 7.44 -8.66
N ALA A 167 -4.80 7.90 -9.73
CA ALA A 167 -3.56 7.36 -10.23
C ALA A 167 -2.36 7.74 -9.36
N ALA A 168 -1.16 7.32 -9.81
CA ALA A 168 0.10 7.59 -9.14
C ALA A 168 0.37 9.09 -9.01
N SER A 169 0.86 9.49 -7.84
CA SER A 169 1.29 10.87 -7.57
C SER A 169 2.12 10.88 -6.28
N GLU A 170 2.29 12.05 -5.71
CA GLU A 170 2.92 12.24 -4.40
C GLU A 170 2.06 13.13 -3.51
N VAL A 171 2.19 12.92 -2.22
CA VAL A 171 1.55 13.71 -1.17
C VAL A 171 2.61 14.21 -0.20
N PHE A 172 2.42 15.42 0.30
CA PHE A 172 3.30 16.02 1.29
C PHE A 172 2.78 15.67 2.68
N VAL A 173 3.64 15.09 3.50
CA VAL A 173 3.38 14.82 4.92
C VAL A 173 4.43 15.59 5.71
N GLY A 174 4.09 16.79 6.15
CA GLY A 174 5.07 17.75 6.63
C GLY A 174 6.06 18.11 5.53
N ASN A 175 7.35 17.86 5.77
CA ASN A 175 8.42 18.10 4.79
C ASN A 175 8.75 16.88 3.92
N ASP A 176 8.09 15.74 4.14
CA ASP A 176 8.39 14.52 3.43
C ASP A 176 7.50 14.35 2.19
N HIS A 177 8.12 14.01 1.06
CA HIS A 177 7.43 13.62 -0.16
C HIS A 177 7.12 12.11 -0.12
N VAL A 178 5.85 11.75 -0.02
CA VAL A 178 5.39 10.37 0.00
C VAL A 178 4.81 10.01 -1.37
N ARG A 179 5.52 9.16 -2.11
CA ARG A 179 5.05 8.66 -3.42
C ARG A 179 4.09 7.49 -3.23
N TYR A 180 3.02 7.49 -4.02
CA TYR A 180 2.03 6.42 -4.07
C TYR A 180 1.70 6.03 -5.51
N GLN A 181 1.19 4.82 -5.73
CA GLN A 181 0.77 4.31 -7.04
C GLN A 181 -0.73 4.44 -7.28
N SER A 182 -1.51 4.52 -6.22
CA SER A 182 -2.92 4.82 -6.28
C SER A 182 -3.43 5.35 -4.94
N ALA A 183 -4.54 6.06 -4.96
CA ALA A 183 -5.28 6.39 -3.75
C ALA A 183 -6.73 5.97 -3.89
N VAL A 184 -7.33 5.55 -2.78
CA VAL A 184 -8.78 5.28 -2.66
C VAL A 184 -9.36 6.27 -1.68
N ALA A 185 -10.40 6.97 -2.07
CA ALA A 185 -11.11 7.89 -1.20
C ALA A 185 -12.62 7.63 -1.21
N CYS A 186 -13.21 7.61 -0.04
CA CYS A 186 -14.64 7.76 0.12
C CYS A 186 -14.94 9.20 0.52
N GLN A 187 -15.82 9.83 -0.22
CA GLN A 187 -16.29 11.20 -0.02
C GLN A 187 -17.78 11.18 0.24
N GLN A 188 -18.23 11.82 1.31
CA GLN A 188 -19.64 11.90 1.68
C GLN A 188 -20.04 13.34 2.01
N VAL A 189 -21.00 13.88 1.26
CA VAL A 189 -21.63 15.18 1.55
C VAL A 189 -22.63 14.98 2.67
N ARG A 190 -22.63 15.86 3.68
CA ARG A 190 -23.51 15.83 4.85
C ARG A 190 -24.94 16.27 4.56
#